data_4790d5874332dde3c12d365ef1222e60
#
_entry.id   4790d5874332dde3c12d365ef1222e60
#
_cell.length_a   1.000
_cell.length_b   1.000
_cell.length_c   1.000
_cell.angle_alpha   90.00
_cell.angle_beta   90.00
_cell.angle_gamma   90.00
#
_symmetry.space_group_name_H-M   'P 1'
#
loop_
_entity.id
_entity.type
_entity.pdbx_description
1 polymer ?
#
loop_
_entity_poly.entity_id
_entity_poly.type
_entity_poly.pdbx_seq_one_letter_code
_entity_poly.pdbx_strand_id
1 'polypeptide(L)'
;MSETELAKGIARRAHDGQQDKAGRDYFDAHLIPIASAATVFGETVTAAAWLHDVLEDTSVTADELRRLGASPPVVSAVESVTRRTNESYAQLIQRTGADPVGRFVKLIDNAWNITSNPILAETDPERAKSLLHGRYEPARRQLMRACAIEENTRAIGEVHAILNTFHQNLAR
;
A
#
# COMPACT_ATOMS: atom_id res chain seq x y z
N MET A 1 14.78 19.05 -1.13
CA MET A 1 14.31 17.67 -1.40
C MET A 1 13.03 17.48 -0.59
N SER A 2 11.90 17.16 -1.22
CA SER A 2 10.64 16.91 -0.51
C SER A 2 10.70 15.58 0.26
N GLU A 3 9.78 15.40 1.23
CA GLU A 3 9.71 14.14 1.96
C GLU A 3 9.33 12.96 1.04
N THR A 4 8.50 13.22 0.04
CA THR A 4 8.15 12.24 -0.99
C THR A 4 9.37 11.81 -1.81
N GLU A 5 10.24 12.74 -2.21
CA GLU A 5 11.47 12.41 -2.95
C GLU A 5 12.47 11.62 -2.09
N LEU A 6 12.60 11.99 -0.81
CA LEU A 6 13.40 11.25 0.16
C LEU A 6 12.88 9.80 0.29
N ALA A 7 11.59 9.64 0.55
CA ALA A 7 10.94 8.33 0.71
C ALA A 7 11.10 7.46 -0.54
N LYS A 8 10.86 8.03 -1.73
CA LYS A 8 11.07 7.37 -3.02
C LYS A 8 12.50 6.88 -3.18
N GLY A 9 13.48 7.71 -2.83
CA GLY A 9 14.89 7.36 -2.90
C GLY A 9 15.29 6.23 -1.94
N ILE A 10 14.72 6.21 -0.74
CA ILE A 10 14.92 5.12 0.24
C ILE A 10 14.30 3.83 -0.30
N ALA A 11 13.04 3.87 -0.72
CA ALA A 11 12.32 2.71 -1.27
C ALA A 11 13.06 2.08 -2.46
N ARG A 12 13.53 2.91 -3.41
CA ARG A 12 14.27 2.43 -4.58
C ARG A 12 15.52 1.65 -4.21
N ARG A 13 16.30 2.13 -3.22
CA ARG A 13 17.50 1.43 -2.74
C ARG A 13 17.17 0.19 -1.92
N ALA A 14 16.15 0.27 -1.08
CA ALA A 14 15.77 -0.83 -0.19
C ALA A 14 15.24 -2.05 -0.95
N HIS A 15 14.51 -1.82 -2.03
CA HIS A 15 13.90 -2.87 -2.89
C HIS A 15 14.72 -3.15 -4.16
N ASP A 16 15.99 -2.72 -4.23
CA ASP A 16 16.84 -2.96 -5.40
C ASP A 16 16.97 -4.47 -5.70
N GLY A 17 16.64 -4.84 -6.93
CA GLY A 17 16.66 -6.24 -7.37
C GLY A 17 15.49 -7.10 -6.86
N GLN A 18 14.55 -6.57 -6.05
CA GLN A 18 13.35 -7.30 -5.65
C GLN A 18 12.38 -7.45 -6.82
N GLN A 19 11.79 -8.63 -6.96
CA GLN A 19 10.78 -8.93 -7.97
C GLN A 19 9.45 -9.29 -7.31
N ASP A 20 8.36 -8.98 -8.02
CA ASP A 20 7.03 -9.46 -7.66
C ASP A 20 6.85 -10.95 -8.05
N LYS A 21 5.68 -11.53 -7.74
CA LYS A 21 5.36 -12.93 -8.05
C LYS A 21 5.32 -13.24 -9.55
N ALA A 22 5.26 -12.23 -10.41
CA ALA A 22 5.28 -12.35 -11.85
C ALA A 22 6.70 -12.11 -12.44
N GLY A 23 7.72 -11.91 -11.59
CA GLY A 23 9.10 -11.65 -12.00
C GLY A 23 9.37 -10.23 -12.48
N ARG A 24 8.46 -9.28 -12.20
CA ARG A 24 8.61 -7.87 -12.57
C ARG A 24 9.32 -7.11 -11.45
N ASP A 25 10.03 -6.05 -11.79
CA ASP A 25 10.64 -5.16 -10.80
C ASP A 25 9.58 -4.68 -9.79
N TYR A 26 9.83 -4.94 -8.50
CA TYR A 26 8.86 -4.67 -7.42
C TYR A 26 8.57 -3.17 -7.27
N PHE A 27 9.60 -2.34 -7.41
CA PHE A 27 9.45 -0.91 -7.32
C PHE A 27 8.52 -0.37 -8.41
N ASP A 28 8.70 -0.82 -9.65
CA ASP A 28 7.92 -0.37 -10.79
C ASP A 28 6.51 -0.99 -10.80
N ALA A 29 6.37 -2.26 -10.44
CA ALA A 29 5.11 -3.00 -10.54
C ALA A 29 4.19 -2.85 -9.31
N HIS A 30 4.71 -2.45 -8.15
CA HIS A 30 3.93 -2.34 -6.91
C HIS A 30 4.06 -0.97 -6.24
N LEU A 31 5.27 -0.50 -5.98
CA LEU A 31 5.45 0.74 -5.21
C LEU A 31 5.02 1.99 -5.99
N ILE A 32 5.37 2.10 -7.28
CA ILE A 32 4.95 3.24 -8.12
C ILE A 32 3.43 3.37 -8.19
N PRO A 33 2.65 2.32 -8.51
CA PRO A 33 1.19 2.40 -8.53
C PRO A 33 0.59 2.92 -7.23
N ILE A 34 1.01 2.35 -6.09
CA ILE A 34 0.46 2.68 -4.78
C ILE A 34 0.83 4.12 -4.38
N ALA A 35 2.10 4.51 -4.53
CA ALA A 35 2.54 5.86 -4.23
C ALA A 35 1.89 6.90 -5.16
N SER A 36 1.67 6.57 -6.44
CA SER A 36 0.96 7.44 -7.38
C SER A 36 -0.49 7.67 -6.95
N ALA A 37 -1.20 6.62 -6.54
CA ALA A 37 -2.57 6.74 -6.04
C ALA A 37 -2.62 7.49 -4.69
N ALA A 38 -1.57 7.39 -3.88
CA ALA A 38 -1.47 8.08 -2.59
C ALA A 38 -1.40 9.62 -2.69
N THR A 39 -1.02 10.15 -3.86
CA THR A 39 -0.98 11.60 -4.10
C THR A 39 -2.35 12.28 -3.90
N VAL A 40 -3.43 11.54 -4.06
CA VAL A 40 -4.81 12.00 -3.79
C VAL A 40 -5.00 12.46 -2.35
N PHE A 41 -4.23 11.89 -1.40
CA PHE A 41 -4.35 12.14 0.04
C PHE A 41 -3.21 13.01 0.61
N GLY A 42 -2.34 13.55 -0.25
CA GLY A 42 -1.29 14.49 0.13
C GLY A 42 0.09 13.89 0.38
N GLU A 43 1.05 14.77 0.65
CA GLU A 43 2.48 14.43 0.64
C GLU A 43 2.86 13.39 1.69
N THR A 44 2.37 13.51 2.93
CA THR A 44 2.71 12.56 4.02
C THR A 44 2.22 11.15 3.73
N VAL A 45 1.00 11.01 3.17
CA VAL A 45 0.46 9.71 2.75
C VAL A 45 1.28 9.15 1.59
N THR A 46 1.68 9.99 0.65
CA THR A 46 2.52 9.59 -0.50
C THR A 46 3.89 9.11 -0.05
N ALA A 47 4.54 9.82 0.87
CA ALA A 47 5.83 9.42 1.42
C ALA A 47 5.74 8.07 2.18
N ALA A 48 4.70 7.91 3.01
CA ALA A 48 4.45 6.65 3.71
C ALA A 48 4.12 5.50 2.73
N ALA A 49 3.41 5.79 1.63
CA ALA A 49 3.10 4.81 0.60
C ALA A 49 4.34 4.30 -0.14
N TRP A 50 5.34 5.15 -0.40
CA TRP A 50 6.63 4.71 -0.94
C TRP A 50 7.33 3.71 -0.03
N LEU A 51 7.18 3.83 1.29
CA LEU A 51 7.91 3.08 2.31
C LEU A 51 7.10 1.93 2.92
N HIS A 52 5.85 1.70 2.50
CA HIS A 52 4.90 0.85 3.22
C HIS A 52 5.36 -0.61 3.42
N ASP A 53 6.14 -1.15 2.48
CA ASP A 53 6.66 -2.52 2.55
C ASP A 53 8.14 -2.61 3.01
N VAL A 54 8.80 -1.46 3.21
CA VAL A 54 10.24 -1.45 3.47
C VAL A 54 10.62 -2.18 4.76
N LEU A 55 9.80 -2.10 5.81
CA LEU A 55 10.06 -2.79 7.09
C LEU A 55 9.67 -4.28 7.06
N GLU A 56 8.78 -4.68 6.14
CA GLU A 56 8.32 -6.07 6.03
C GLU A 56 9.23 -6.87 5.09
N ASP A 57 9.67 -6.26 4.00
CA ASP A 57 10.33 -6.95 2.89
C ASP A 57 11.85 -6.76 2.82
N THR A 58 12.41 -5.82 3.59
CA THR A 58 13.84 -5.48 3.54
C THR A 58 14.51 -5.50 4.90
N SER A 59 15.81 -5.25 4.95
CA SER A 59 16.56 -5.13 6.20
C SER A 59 16.46 -3.75 6.87
N VAL A 60 15.82 -2.78 6.24
CA VAL A 60 15.67 -1.42 6.76
C VAL A 60 14.78 -1.42 7.99
N THR A 61 15.20 -0.74 9.04
CA THR A 61 14.47 -0.62 10.30
C THR A 61 13.80 0.76 10.44
N ALA A 62 12.81 0.87 11.35
CA ALA A 62 12.18 2.15 11.67
C ALA A 62 13.19 3.20 12.17
N ASP A 63 14.19 2.78 12.97
CA ASP A 63 15.25 3.67 13.44
C ASP A 63 16.15 4.15 12.29
N GLU A 64 16.31 3.33 11.29
CA GLU A 64 17.02 3.70 10.07
C GLU A 64 16.25 4.72 9.23
N LEU A 65 14.94 4.54 9.09
CA LEU A 65 14.07 5.53 8.45
C LEU A 65 14.17 6.90 9.16
N ARG A 66 14.14 6.92 10.51
CA ARG A 66 14.31 8.14 11.31
C ARG A 66 15.67 8.80 11.06
N ARG A 67 16.75 8.01 11.06
CA ARG A 67 18.12 8.51 10.78
C ARG A 67 18.29 9.05 9.36
N LEU A 68 17.56 8.50 8.40
CA LEU A 68 17.53 8.95 7.01
C LEU A 68 16.69 10.22 6.80
N GLY A 69 15.95 10.67 7.83
CA GLY A 69 15.19 11.92 7.81
C GLY A 69 13.70 11.76 7.50
N ALA A 70 13.15 10.54 7.52
CA ALA A 70 11.70 10.36 7.46
C ALA A 70 11.02 10.95 8.71
N SER A 71 9.95 11.70 8.52
CA SER A 71 9.24 12.36 9.62
C SER A 71 8.53 11.36 10.55
N PRO A 72 8.29 11.73 11.81
CA PRO A 72 7.58 10.85 12.75
C PRO A 72 6.22 10.36 12.24
N PRO A 73 5.37 11.17 11.59
CA PRO A 73 4.11 10.68 11.01
C PRO A 73 4.30 9.61 9.93
N VAL A 74 5.32 9.78 9.06
CA VAL A 74 5.63 8.80 8.02
C VAL A 74 6.12 7.50 8.63
N VAL A 75 7.05 7.54 9.59
CA VAL A 75 7.56 6.34 10.27
C VAL A 75 6.44 5.62 11.02
N SER A 76 5.59 6.34 11.77
CA SER A 76 4.41 5.78 12.45
C SER A 76 3.49 5.04 11.47
N ALA A 77 3.21 5.66 10.33
CA ALA A 77 2.38 5.06 9.30
C ALA A 77 2.98 3.76 8.77
N VAL A 78 4.27 3.75 8.45
CA VAL A 78 4.98 2.56 7.95
C VAL A 78 4.98 1.45 9.01
N GLU A 79 5.28 1.76 10.27
CA GLU A 79 5.17 0.80 11.38
C GLU A 79 3.72 0.27 11.54
N SER A 80 2.71 1.11 11.29
CA SER A 80 1.30 0.73 11.42
C SER A 80 0.83 -0.24 10.34
N VAL A 81 1.35 -0.15 9.12
CA VAL A 81 0.98 -1.01 8.00
C VAL A 81 1.81 -2.30 7.94
N THR A 82 2.96 -2.35 8.61
CA THR A 82 3.84 -3.52 8.71
C THR A 82 3.23 -4.56 9.63
N ARG A 83 3.13 -5.81 9.17
CA ARG A 83 2.57 -6.93 9.94
C ARG A 83 3.50 -7.33 11.08
N ARG A 84 2.94 -7.57 12.27
CA ARG A 84 3.66 -8.05 13.45
C ARG A 84 3.65 -9.58 13.52
N THR A 85 4.64 -10.15 14.19
CA THR A 85 4.66 -11.60 14.49
C THR A 85 3.39 -11.99 15.25
N ASN A 86 2.76 -13.09 14.84
CA ASN A 86 1.52 -13.63 15.43
C ASN A 86 0.29 -12.69 15.31
N GLU A 87 0.35 -11.64 14.50
CA GLU A 87 -0.79 -10.75 14.24
C GLU A 87 -1.66 -11.33 13.11
N SER A 88 -2.95 -11.47 13.35
CA SER A 88 -3.90 -11.80 12.31
C SER A 88 -4.09 -10.61 11.35
N TYR A 89 -4.58 -10.88 10.13
CA TYR A 89 -4.84 -9.80 9.18
C TYR A 89 -5.90 -8.81 9.70
N ALA A 90 -6.93 -9.30 10.39
CA ALA A 90 -7.96 -8.44 10.99
C ALA A 90 -7.38 -7.52 12.09
N GLN A 91 -6.47 -8.02 12.92
CA GLN A 91 -5.77 -7.23 13.94
C GLN A 91 -4.87 -6.16 13.29
N LEU A 92 -4.13 -6.51 12.23
CA LEU A 92 -3.37 -5.54 11.44
C LEU A 92 -4.27 -4.42 10.94
N ILE A 93 -5.40 -4.74 10.29
CA ILE A 93 -6.35 -3.75 9.76
C ILE A 93 -6.92 -2.85 10.87
N GLN A 94 -7.26 -3.42 12.01
CA GLN A 94 -7.73 -2.65 13.18
C GLN A 94 -6.67 -1.67 13.68
N ARG A 95 -5.44 -2.14 13.84
CA ARG A 95 -4.31 -1.33 14.33
C ARG A 95 -3.94 -0.23 13.33
N THR A 96 -3.84 -0.58 12.05
CA THR A 96 -3.57 0.39 10.98
C THR A 96 -4.67 1.45 10.86
N GLY A 97 -5.93 1.06 11.05
CA GLY A 97 -7.07 1.99 11.05
C GLY A 97 -7.00 3.07 12.14
N ALA A 98 -6.24 2.84 13.21
CA ALA A 98 -6.03 3.83 14.27
C ALA A 98 -4.93 4.86 13.91
N ASP A 99 -4.02 4.56 12.97
CA ASP A 99 -2.99 5.50 12.54
C ASP A 99 -3.57 6.50 11.51
N PRO A 100 -3.41 7.82 11.71
CA PRO A 100 -4.04 8.84 10.87
C PRO A 100 -3.53 8.89 9.42
N VAL A 101 -2.35 8.34 9.15
CA VAL A 101 -1.72 8.27 7.82
C VAL A 101 -1.75 6.84 7.28
N GLY A 102 -1.37 5.87 8.09
CA GLY A 102 -1.29 4.45 7.71
C GLY A 102 -2.62 3.88 7.21
N ARG A 103 -3.75 4.33 7.78
CA ARG A 103 -5.09 3.92 7.30
C ARG A 103 -5.34 4.25 5.83
N PHE A 104 -4.85 5.39 5.33
CA PHE A 104 -4.96 5.75 3.92
C PHE A 104 -4.01 4.92 3.06
N VAL A 105 -2.77 4.73 3.51
CA VAL A 105 -1.81 3.86 2.82
C VAL A 105 -2.38 2.46 2.66
N LYS A 106 -2.91 1.87 3.74
CA LYS A 106 -3.49 0.52 3.70
C LYS A 106 -4.79 0.45 2.89
N LEU A 107 -5.57 1.53 2.84
CA LEU A 107 -6.74 1.62 1.96
C LEU A 107 -6.35 1.55 0.48
N ILE A 108 -5.26 2.22 0.09
CA ILE A 108 -4.76 2.21 -1.28
C ILE A 108 -4.16 0.84 -1.64
N ASP A 109 -3.33 0.26 -0.78
CA ASP A 109 -2.80 -1.10 -0.95
C ASP A 109 -3.94 -2.14 -1.07
N ASN A 110 -4.98 -2.02 -0.24
CA ASN A 110 -6.18 -2.83 -0.35
C ASN A 110 -6.91 -2.63 -1.70
N ALA A 111 -7.03 -1.39 -2.18
CA ALA A 111 -7.61 -1.10 -3.49
C ALA A 111 -6.79 -1.71 -4.62
N TRP A 112 -5.45 -1.67 -4.56
CA TRP A 112 -4.56 -2.37 -5.50
C TRP A 112 -4.84 -3.87 -5.53
N ASN A 113 -4.95 -4.51 -4.37
CA ASN A 113 -5.26 -5.93 -4.26
C ASN A 113 -6.64 -6.28 -4.83
N ILE A 114 -7.65 -5.44 -4.62
CA ILE A 114 -8.99 -5.63 -5.18
C ILE A 114 -8.98 -5.46 -6.70
N THR A 115 -8.37 -4.41 -7.22
CA THR A 115 -8.34 -4.12 -8.66
C THR A 115 -7.47 -5.10 -9.45
N SER A 116 -6.47 -5.74 -8.81
CA SER A 116 -5.67 -6.82 -9.42
C SER A 116 -6.31 -8.22 -9.30
N ASN A 117 -7.34 -8.38 -8.46
CA ASN A 117 -7.96 -9.67 -8.19
C ASN A 117 -8.54 -10.38 -9.44
N PRO A 118 -9.13 -9.68 -10.44
CA PRO A 118 -9.55 -10.30 -11.70
C PRO A 118 -8.41 -11.01 -12.45
N ILE A 119 -7.18 -10.47 -12.39
CA ILE A 119 -6.01 -11.07 -13.03
C ILE A 119 -5.67 -12.40 -12.34
N LEU A 120 -5.71 -12.44 -11.01
CA LEU A 120 -5.54 -13.69 -10.26
C LEU A 120 -6.63 -14.71 -10.59
N ALA A 121 -7.86 -14.24 -10.80
CA ALA A 121 -8.99 -15.12 -11.11
C ALA A 121 -8.85 -15.86 -12.45
N GLU A 122 -8.04 -15.36 -13.38
CA GLU A 122 -7.73 -16.04 -14.65
C GLU A 122 -6.93 -17.33 -14.46
N THR A 123 -6.10 -17.39 -13.41
CA THR A 123 -5.22 -18.54 -13.14
C THR A 123 -5.65 -19.35 -11.92
N ASP A 124 -6.26 -18.72 -10.92
CA ASP A 124 -6.69 -19.36 -9.66
C ASP A 124 -7.99 -18.69 -9.15
N PRO A 125 -9.15 -19.03 -9.76
CA PRO A 125 -10.42 -18.40 -9.43
C PRO A 125 -10.89 -18.65 -7.99
N GLU A 126 -10.64 -19.83 -7.42
CA GLU A 126 -11.05 -20.15 -6.04
C GLU A 126 -10.23 -19.33 -5.03
N ARG A 127 -8.94 -19.19 -5.24
CA ARG A 127 -8.06 -18.34 -4.42
C ARG A 127 -8.45 -16.87 -4.54
N ALA A 128 -8.72 -16.40 -5.75
CA ALA A 128 -9.15 -15.03 -6.00
C ALA A 128 -10.45 -14.72 -5.24
N LYS A 129 -11.44 -15.61 -5.31
CA LYS A 129 -12.72 -15.49 -4.59
C LYS A 129 -12.52 -15.50 -3.07
N SER A 130 -11.70 -16.42 -2.56
CA SER A 130 -11.39 -16.53 -1.13
C SER A 130 -10.73 -15.26 -0.60
N LEU A 131 -9.74 -14.72 -1.31
CA LEU A 131 -9.05 -13.49 -0.92
C LEU A 131 -9.98 -12.28 -0.98
N LEU A 132 -10.78 -12.15 -2.05
CA LEU A 132 -11.68 -11.02 -2.22
C LEU A 132 -12.69 -10.94 -1.08
N HIS A 133 -13.48 -11.99 -0.89
CA HIS A 133 -14.60 -11.98 0.06
C HIS A 133 -14.17 -12.22 1.51
N GLY A 134 -13.12 -13.05 1.72
CA GLY A 134 -12.65 -13.40 3.07
C GLY A 134 -11.65 -12.40 3.67
N ARG A 135 -10.97 -11.62 2.83
CA ARG A 135 -9.88 -10.74 3.29
C ARG A 135 -10.04 -9.30 2.82
N TYR A 136 -10.13 -9.07 1.50
CA TYR A 136 -10.01 -7.71 0.97
C TYR A 136 -11.26 -6.85 1.20
N GLU A 137 -12.45 -7.36 0.91
CA GLU A 137 -13.69 -6.62 1.12
C GLU A 137 -13.99 -6.31 2.60
N PRO A 138 -13.83 -7.24 3.56
CA PRO A 138 -13.97 -6.91 4.98
C PRO A 138 -12.99 -5.83 5.44
N ALA A 139 -11.72 -5.93 5.01
CA ALA A 139 -10.70 -4.93 5.31
C ALA A 139 -11.05 -3.56 4.72
N ARG A 140 -11.50 -3.53 3.45
CA ARG A 140 -11.92 -2.29 2.79
C ARG A 140 -13.02 -1.58 3.57
N ARG A 141 -14.08 -2.30 3.96
CA ARG A 141 -15.18 -1.71 4.76
C ARG A 141 -14.68 -1.10 6.07
N GLN A 142 -13.74 -1.74 6.73
CA GLN A 142 -13.15 -1.24 7.97
C GLN A 142 -12.26 -0.02 7.73
N LEU A 143 -11.40 -0.05 6.71
CA LEU A 143 -10.51 1.06 6.36
C LEU A 143 -11.28 2.28 5.87
N MET A 144 -12.32 2.11 5.05
CA MET A 144 -13.20 3.20 4.60
C MET A 144 -13.84 3.92 5.79
N ARG A 145 -14.35 3.16 6.78
CA ARG A 145 -14.87 3.76 8.03
C ARG A 145 -13.79 4.49 8.82
N ALA A 146 -12.60 3.91 8.94
CA ALA A 146 -11.47 4.54 9.64
C ALA A 146 -11.00 5.83 8.97
N CYS A 147 -11.04 5.89 7.63
CA CYS A 147 -10.72 7.08 6.86
C CYS A 147 -11.87 8.11 6.82
N ALA A 148 -13.07 7.77 7.29
CA ALA A 148 -14.29 8.58 7.14
C ALA A 148 -14.59 8.94 5.66
N ILE A 149 -14.44 7.97 4.76
CA ILE A 149 -14.62 8.12 3.31
C ILE A 149 -15.70 7.15 2.82
N GLU A 150 -16.56 7.63 1.90
CA GLU A 150 -17.56 6.84 1.20
C GLU A 150 -17.03 6.36 -0.17
N GLU A 151 -17.50 5.18 -0.65
CA GLU A 151 -17.08 4.57 -1.92
C GLU A 151 -17.31 5.46 -3.15
N ASN A 152 -18.35 6.28 -3.13
CA ASN A 152 -18.73 7.16 -4.23
C ASN A 152 -18.03 8.52 -4.20
N THR A 153 -17.04 8.74 -3.32
CA THR A 153 -16.30 10.00 -3.29
C THR A 153 -15.38 10.16 -4.50
N ARG A 154 -15.14 11.41 -4.90
CA ARG A 154 -14.19 11.76 -5.94
C ARG A 154 -12.80 11.18 -5.66
N ALA A 155 -12.32 11.26 -4.42
CA ALA A 155 -11.00 10.76 -4.04
C ALA A 155 -10.85 9.25 -4.32
N ILE A 156 -11.86 8.45 -3.99
CA ILE A 156 -11.85 7.00 -4.28
C ILE A 156 -11.90 6.74 -5.78
N GLY A 157 -12.69 7.51 -6.54
CA GLY A 157 -12.72 7.43 -8.00
C GLY A 157 -11.36 7.72 -8.63
N GLU A 158 -10.66 8.74 -8.15
CA GLU A 158 -9.31 9.09 -8.62
C GLU A 158 -8.28 8.00 -8.27
N VAL A 159 -8.30 7.44 -7.05
CA VAL A 159 -7.46 6.29 -6.67
C VAL A 159 -7.67 5.13 -7.64
N HIS A 160 -8.92 4.73 -7.87
CA HIS A 160 -9.23 3.61 -8.78
C HIS A 160 -8.79 3.90 -10.23
N ALA A 161 -8.98 5.12 -10.73
CA ALA A 161 -8.56 5.49 -12.09
C ALA A 161 -7.04 5.38 -12.26
N ILE A 162 -6.26 5.86 -11.27
CA ILE A 162 -4.80 5.74 -11.26
C ILE A 162 -4.38 4.27 -11.26
N LEU A 163 -4.88 3.46 -10.32
CA LEU A 163 -4.52 2.05 -10.20
C LEU A 163 -4.87 1.24 -11.46
N ASN A 164 -6.04 1.47 -12.04
CA ASN A 164 -6.47 0.79 -13.27
C ASN A 164 -5.57 1.13 -14.46
N THR A 165 -5.06 2.36 -14.56
CA THR A 165 -4.09 2.73 -15.60
C THR A 165 -2.81 1.90 -15.49
N PHE A 166 -2.31 1.67 -14.26
CA PHE A 166 -1.13 0.82 -14.05
C PHE A 166 -1.40 -0.65 -14.40
N HIS A 167 -2.57 -1.21 -14.03
CA HIS A 167 -2.92 -2.59 -14.40
C HIS A 167 -2.96 -2.78 -15.92
N GLN A 168 -3.52 -1.81 -16.67
CA GLN A 168 -3.56 -1.86 -18.13
C GLN A 168 -2.15 -1.82 -18.75
N ASN A 169 -1.22 -1.07 -18.15
CA ASN A 169 0.15 -0.98 -18.62
C ASN A 169 0.97 -2.23 -18.29
N LEU A 170 0.72 -2.87 -17.15
CA LEU A 170 1.39 -4.10 -16.73
C LEU A 170 0.90 -5.35 -17.47
N ALA A 171 -0.28 -5.29 -18.10
CA ALA A 171 -0.85 -6.37 -18.91
C ALA A 171 -0.35 -6.40 -20.37
N ARG A 172 0.41 -5.40 -20.80
CA ARG A 172 1.02 -5.28 -22.14
C ARG A 172 2.43 -5.84 -22.16
#